data_639679999fa63118b8b58c24bebd363f
#
_entry.id   639679999fa63118b8b58c24bebd363f
#
_cell.length_a   1.000
_cell.length_b   1.000
_cell.length_c   1.000
_cell.angle_alpha   90.00
_cell.angle_beta   90.00
_cell.angle_gamma   90.00
#
_symmetry.space_group_name_H-M   'P 1'
#
loop_
_entity.id
_entity.type
_entity.pdbx_description
1 polymer ?
#
loop_
_entity_poly.entity_id
_entity_poly.type
_entity_poly.pdbx_seq_one_letter_code
_entity_poly.pdbx_strand_id
1 'polypeptide(L)'
;MMMTETVSLLSVPFGYGAGRHGSEMGPQAIFNAGLMRQLSELQIPVQDEGPLTVPQHYNSTHPRLKYFHEIIELNTNLAAKVSEIVARNSFPLVLGGDHSIAIGTYAGLAQHYKNLGVIWFDAHADLNTEDSSPSGNIHGMSLGVGLGRGPDLLTQIKGAGPNLKPENIVLIGTRQLDAGEKEYIRSSGIKCFTMHDIDRKGMSNVMDEAMSIVTRGTDGVHLSFDIDSLDPLEAPGTGTKIPGGVSYREAHFALELMYESRKITSAEFVEVNPSLDAGNKTARLTVELIASLLGQRIL
;
A
#
# COMPACT_ATOMS: atom_id res chain seq x y z
N MET A 1 17.82 -3.45 -18.64
CA MET A 1 17.72 -4.90 -18.41
C MET A 1 16.26 -5.15 -18.09
N MET A 2 15.53 -5.93 -18.88
CA MET A 2 14.13 -6.23 -18.62
C MET A 2 14.03 -6.93 -17.26
N MET A 3 12.97 -6.63 -16.47
CA MET A 3 12.67 -7.46 -15.28
C MET A 3 12.48 -8.91 -15.78
N THR A 4 13.39 -9.78 -15.38
CA THR A 4 13.28 -11.22 -15.69
C THR A 4 12.43 -11.96 -14.65
N GLU A 5 12.00 -11.24 -13.62
CA GLU A 5 11.19 -11.79 -12.55
C GLU A 5 9.71 -11.83 -12.95
N THR A 6 9.07 -12.95 -12.66
CA THR A 6 7.63 -13.10 -12.84
C THR A 6 6.90 -12.21 -11.81
N VAL A 7 5.94 -11.43 -12.28
CA VAL A 7 5.01 -10.70 -11.40
C VAL A 7 3.88 -11.63 -10.99
N SER A 8 3.77 -11.92 -9.70
CA SER A 8 2.61 -12.64 -9.13
C SER A 8 1.54 -11.63 -8.73
N LEU A 9 0.45 -11.61 -9.48
CA LEU A 9 -0.67 -10.70 -9.31
C LEU A 9 -1.69 -11.32 -8.37
N LEU A 10 -1.85 -10.74 -7.18
CA LEU A 10 -2.76 -11.22 -6.14
C LEU A 10 -3.86 -10.20 -5.88
N SER A 11 -5.13 -10.59 -6.06
CA SER A 11 -6.29 -9.76 -5.73
C SER A 11 -6.77 -9.98 -4.31
N VAL A 12 -7.04 -8.88 -3.58
CA VAL A 12 -7.55 -8.91 -2.20
C VAL A 12 -8.82 -8.05 -2.14
N PRO A 13 -9.99 -8.60 -2.53
CA PRO A 13 -11.25 -7.86 -2.61
C PRO A 13 -11.88 -7.68 -1.22
N PHE A 14 -11.27 -6.85 -0.37
CA PHE A 14 -11.65 -6.64 1.02
C PHE A 14 -11.88 -5.16 1.32
N GLY A 15 -12.97 -4.84 2.03
CA GLY A 15 -13.38 -3.46 2.30
C GLY A 15 -13.88 -3.23 3.74
N TYR A 16 -13.70 -4.19 4.65
CA TYR A 16 -14.23 -4.07 6.02
C TYR A 16 -13.37 -3.18 6.92
N GLY A 17 -12.10 -2.95 6.58
CA GLY A 17 -11.21 -2.06 7.34
C GLY A 17 -11.55 -0.58 7.16
N ALA A 18 -12.21 -0.21 6.06
CA ALA A 18 -12.63 1.15 5.77
C ALA A 18 -14.02 1.48 6.33
N GLY A 19 -14.31 2.78 6.44
CA GLY A 19 -15.65 3.26 6.85
C GLY A 19 -16.66 3.31 5.71
N ARG A 20 -16.25 3.04 4.46
CA ARG A 20 -17.08 3.09 3.24
C ARG A 20 -16.89 1.84 2.41
N HIS A 21 -18.00 1.24 1.99
CA HIS A 21 -17.98 0.12 1.07
C HIS A 21 -17.57 0.56 -0.34
N GLY A 22 -17.06 -0.39 -1.13
CA GLY A 22 -16.77 -0.23 -2.55
C GLY A 22 -15.30 -0.48 -2.91
N SER A 23 -14.35 -0.34 -1.98
CA SER A 23 -12.94 -0.67 -2.23
C SER A 23 -12.72 -2.16 -2.48
N GLU A 24 -13.58 -3.03 -1.96
CA GLU A 24 -13.59 -4.47 -2.26
C GLU A 24 -13.78 -4.77 -3.75
N MET A 25 -14.35 -3.84 -4.51
CA MET A 25 -14.50 -3.94 -5.97
C MET A 25 -13.28 -3.39 -6.73
N GLY A 26 -12.33 -2.77 -6.02
CA GLY A 26 -11.15 -2.14 -6.61
C GLY A 26 -10.33 -3.08 -7.49
N PRO A 27 -9.92 -4.28 -7.02
CA PRO A 27 -9.17 -5.22 -7.84
C PRO A 27 -9.85 -5.54 -9.16
N GLN A 28 -11.15 -5.84 -9.13
CA GLN A 28 -11.91 -6.14 -10.36
C GLN A 28 -12.01 -4.93 -11.29
N ALA A 29 -12.15 -3.72 -10.75
CA ALA A 29 -12.19 -2.50 -11.55
C ALA A 29 -10.85 -2.24 -12.26
N ILE A 30 -9.72 -2.51 -11.59
CA ILE A 30 -8.37 -2.40 -12.16
C ILE A 30 -8.18 -3.44 -13.28
N PHE A 31 -8.61 -4.69 -13.09
CA PHE A 31 -8.60 -5.70 -14.16
C PHE A 31 -9.44 -5.26 -15.37
N ASN A 32 -10.67 -4.79 -15.13
CA ASN A 32 -11.58 -4.33 -16.17
C ASN A 32 -11.04 -3.07 -16.90
N ALA A 33 -10.22 -2.26 -16.24
CA ALA A 33 -9.52 -1.14 -16.83
C ALA A 33 -8.37 -1.54 -17.77
N GLY A 34 -8.04 -2.83 -17.84
CA GLY A 34 -7.12 -3.38 -18.84
C GLY A 34 -5.71 -3.71 -18.32
N LEU A 35 -5.55 -3.95 -17.03
CA LEU A 35 -4.24 -4.26 -16.43
C LEU A 35 -3.51 -5.39 -17.16
N MET A 36 -4.17 -6.53 -17.40
CA MET A 36 -3.53 -7.69 -18.05
C MET A 36 -3.05 -7.38 -19.47
N ARG A 37 -3.81 -6.58 -20.23
CA ARG A 37 -3.40 -6.11 -21.56
C ARG A 37 -2.14 -5.24 -21.43
N GLN A 38 -2.12 -4.29 -20.50
CA GLN A 38 -1.01 -3.37 -20.28
C GLN A 38 0.27 -4.13 -19.91
N LEU A 39 0.19 -5.13 -19.02
CA LEU A 39 1.34 -5.95 -18.63
C LEU A 39 1.84 -6.83 -19.79
N SER A 40 0.92 -7.33 -20.62
CA SER A 40 1.28 -8.08 -21.85
C SER A 40 2.01 -7.20 -22.87
N GLU A 41 1.56 -5.96 -23.08
CA GLU A 41 2.23 -5.00 -23.96
C GLU A 41 3.66 -4.67 -23.49
N LEU A 42 3.89 -4.65 -22.17
CA LEU A 42 5.20 -4.50 -21.56
C LEU A 42 6.05 -5.80 -21.56
N GLN A 43 5.50 -6.90 -22.07
CA GLN A 43 6.14 -8.21 -22.10
C GLN A 43 6.57 -8.72 -20.71
N ILE A 44 5.83 -8.35 -19.66
CA ILE A 44 6.09 -8.79 -18.29
C ILE A 44 5.47 -10.18 -18.09
N PRO A 45 6.25 -11.17 -17.65
CA PRO A 45 5.68 -12.46 -17.26
C PRO A 45 4.78 -12.30 -16.03
N VAL A 46 3.51 -12.65 -16.16
CA VAL A 46 2.53 -12.54 -15.08
C VAL A 46 2.00 -13.90 -14.70
N GLN A 47 1.98 -14.19 -13.39
CA GLN A 47 1.22 -15.28 -12.80
C GLN A 47 0.04 -14.67 -12.03
N ASP A 48 -1.18 -14.94 -12.50
CA ASP A 48 -2.40 -14.58 -11.78
C ASP A 48 -2.63 -15.59 -10.66
N GLU A 49 -2.56 -15.13 -9.41
CA GLU A 49 -2.80 -15.92 -8.21
C GLU A 49 -4.29 -16.04 -7.86
N GLY A 50 -5.12 -15.31 -8.59
CA GLY A 50 -6.56 -15.18 -8.32
C GLY A 50 -6.90 -14.33 -7.10
N PRO A 51 -8.17 -14.27 -6.74
CA PRO A 51 -8.61 -13.53 -5.58
C PRO A 51 -8.40 -14.33 -4.28
N LEU A 52 -7.93 -13.64 -3.24
CA LEU A 52 -7.91 -14.18 -1.89
C LEU A 52 -9.34 -14.37 -1.38
N THR A 53 -9.59 -15.49 -0.71
CA THR A 53 -10.90 -15.75 -0.09
C THR A 53 -11.16 -14.75 1.03
N VAL A 54 -12.28 -14.04 0.92
CA VAL A 54 -12.71 -13.07 1.93
C VAL A 54 -13.43 -13.83 3.08
N PRO A 55 -13.08 -13.56 4.34
CA PRO A 55 -13.78 -14.13 5.49
C PRO A 55 -15.26 -13.77 5.49
N GLN A 56 -16.07 -14.67 6.02
CA GLN A 56 -17.47 -14.36 6.28
C GLN A 56 -17.59 -13.38 7.45
N HIS A 57 -18.62 -12.53 7.42
CA HIS A 57 -18.86 -11.62 8.52
C HIS A 57 -19.20 -12.37 9.80
N TYR A 58 -18.46 -12.08 10.88
CA TYR A 58 -18.67 -12.62 12.21
C TYR A 58 -19.59 -11.71 13.02
N ASN A 59 -20.47 -12.30 13.83
CA ASN A 59 -21.30 -11.55 14.79
C ASN A 59 -20.53 -11.15 16.07
N SER A 60 -19.21 -11.33 16.10
CA SER A 60 -18.39 -10.97 17.25
C SER A 60 -17.91 -9.51 17.13
N THR A 61 -18.03 -8.77 18.21
CA THR A 61 -17.69 -7.36 18.25
C THR A 61 -16.47 -7.12 19.12
N HIS A 62 -15.48 -6.40 18.59
CA HIS A 62 -14.44 -5.78 19.42
C HIS A 62 -14.96 -4.45 19.98
N PRO A 63 -14.66 -4.07 21.25
CA PRO A 63 -15.22 -2.86 21.86
C PRO A 63 -14.93 -1.55 21.11
N ARG A 64 -13.81 -1.48 20.40
CA ARG A 64 -13.33 -0.26 19.73
C ARG A 64 -13.06 -0.43 18.24
N LEU A 65 -12.81 -1.65 17.76
CA LEU A 65 -12.37 -1.93 16.40
C LEU A 65 -13.48 -2.62 15.62
N LYS A 66 -13.71 -2.13 14.40
CA LYS A 66 -14.68 -2.72 13.47
C LYS A 66 -14.07 -3.89 12.73
N TYR A 67 -14.86 -4.96 12.54
CA TYR A 67 -14.50 -6.15 11.76
C TYR A 67 -13.15 -6.77 12.14
N PHE A 68 -12.82 -6.70 13.42
CA PHE A 68 -11.52 -7.07 13.96
C PHE A 68 -11.10 -8.51 13.61
N HIS A 69 -12.02 -9.47 13.76
CA HIS A 69 -11.73 -10.88 13.50
C HIS A 69 -11.59 -11.20 12.03
N GLU A 70 -12.43 -10.59 11.19
CA GLU A 70 -12.37 -10.72 9.74
C GLU A 70 -11.04 -10.18 9.19
N ILE A 71 -10.58 -9.06 9.74
CA ILE A 71 -9.30 -8.46 9.36
C ILE A 71 -8.12 -9.34 9.78
N ILE A 72 -8.16 -9.95 10.96
CA ILE A 72 -7.12 -10.89 11.41
C ILE A 72 -7.07 -12.11 10.49
N GLU A 73 -8.21 -12.74 10.21
CA GLU A 73 -8.29 -13.93 9.36
C GLU A 73 -7.78 -13.63 7.94
N LEU A 74 -8.28 -12.54 7.34
CA LEU A 74 -7.84 -12.14 6.01
C LEU A 74 -6.33 -11.93 5.96
N ASN A 75 -5.80 -11.12 6.87
CA ASN A 75 -4.38 -10.76 6.87
C ASN A 75 -3.48 -11.95 7.21
N THR A 76 -3.96 -12.91 7.99
CA THR A 76 -3.24 -14.16 8.22
C THR A 76 -3.11 -14.98 6.93
N ASN A 77 -4.19 -15.08 6.16
CA ASN A 77 -4.20 -15.80 4.87
C ASN A 77 -3.38 -15.05 3.82
N LEU A 78 -3.48 -13.72 3.78
CA LEU A 78 -2.69 -12.86 2.89
C LEU A 78 -1.19 -13.00 3.17
N ALA A 79 -0.79 -12.97 4.44
CA ALA A 79 0.61 -13.13 4.82
C ALA A 79 1.18 -14.49 4.38
N ALA A 80 0.40 -15.56 4.50
CA ALA A 80 0.79 -16.88 3.99
C ALA A 80 1.00 -16.84 2.46
N LYS A 81 0.06 -16.25 1.72
CA LYS A 81 0.10 -16.20 0.26
C LYS A 81 1.25 -15.33 -0.25
N VAL A 82 1.47 -14.15 0.34
CA VAL A 82 2.62 -13.28 0.00
C VAL A 82 3.94 -13.99 0.28
N SER A 83 4.06 -14.68 1.42
CA SER A 83 5.26 -15.48 1.74
C SER A 83 5.53 -16.59 0.71
N GLU A 84 4.50 -17.28 0.23
CA GLU A 84 4.62 -18.29 -0.85
C GLU A 84 5.11 -17.67 -2.16
N ILE A 85 4.62 -16.50 -2.52
CA ILE A 85 5.04 -15.77 -3.73
C ILE A 85 6.52 -15.41 -3.66
N VAL A 86 6.96 -14.83 -2.54
CA VAL A 86 8.37 -14.44 -2.34
C VAL A 86 9.28 -15.69 -2.33
N ALA A 87 8.85 -16.79 -1.70
CA ALA A 87 9.62 -18.04 -1.69
C ALA A 87 9.90 -18.63 -3.08
N ARG A 88 9.07 -18.27 -4.08
CA ARG A 88 9.27 -18.65 -5.49
C ARG A 88 10.13 -17.67 -6.28
N ASN A 89 10.71 -16.65 -5.63
CA ASN A 89 11.42 -15.55 -6.28
C ASN A 89 10.56 -14.80 -7.30
N SER A 90 9.28 -14.61 -7.00
CA SER A 90 8.34 -13.84 -7.81
C SER A 90 8.07 -12.49 -7.14
N PHE A 91 7.82 -11.45 -7.93
CA PHE A 91 7.49 -10.12 -7.44
C PHE A 91 6.01 -10.07 -7.01
N PRO A 92 5.68 -9.92 -5.71
CA PRO A 92 4.30 -9.75 -5.30
C PRO A 92 3.76 -8.39 -5.74
N LEU A 93 2.72 -8.39 -6.57
CA LEU A 93 1.89 -7.23 -6.88
C LEU A 93 0.50 -7.48 -6.32
N VAL A 94 0.19 -6.82 -5.20
CA VAL A 94 -1.09 -6.97 -4.53
C VAL A 94 -2.04 -5.87 -4.97
N LEU A 95 -3.20 -6.24 -5.49
CA LEU A 95 -4.30 -5.33 -5.77
C LEU A 95 -5.27 -5.39 -4.60
N GLY A 96 -5.28 -4.36 -3.79
CA GLY A 96 -6.06 -4.33 -2.57
C GLY A 96 -7.47 -3.78 -2.73
N GLY A 97 -8.22 -4.03 -1.71
CA GLY A 97 -9.38 -3.30 -1.29
C GLY A 97 -8.97 -2.10 -0.46
N ASP A 98 -9.40 -2.05 0.82
CA ASP A 98 -8.97 -1.00 1.74
C ASP A 98 -7.53 -1.24 2.26
N HIS A 99 -6.91 -0.19 2.84
CA HIS A 99 -5.51 -0.23 3.25
C HIS A 99 -5.21 -1.16 4.43
N SER A 100 -6.22 -1.74 5.11
CA SER A 100 -5.98 -2.72 6.19
C SER A 100 -5.31 -4.00 5.71
N ILE A 101 -5.31 -4.27 4.39
CA ILE A 101 -4.63 -5.43 3.80
C ILE A 101 -3.11 -5.35 3.90
N ALA A 102 -2.55 -4.15 4.00
CA ALA A 102 -1.11 -3.96 4.16
C ALA A 102 -0.53 -4.74 5.34
N ILE A 103 -1.34 -4.95 6.40
CA ILE A 103 -0.96 -5.75 7.57
C ILE A 103 -0.51 -7.16 7.15
N GLY A 104 -1.26 -7.82 6.28
CA GLY A 104 -0.91 -9.14 5.77
C GLY A 104 0.23 -9.11 4.76
N THR A 105 0.26 -8.09 3.92
CA THR A 105 1.32 -7.94 2.91
C THR A 105 2.69 -7.87 3.56
N TYR A 106 2.93 -6.90 4.46
CA TYR A 106 4.25 -6.78 5.09
C TYR A 106 4.53 -7.91 6.10
N ALA A 107 3.51 -8.51 6.74
CA ALA A 107 3.72 -9.68 7.59
C ALA A 107 4.21 -10.91 6.78
N GLY A 108 3.76 -11.06 5.55
CA GLY A 108 4.26 -12.07 4.62
C GLY A 108 5.67 -11.77 4.14
N LEU A 109 5.95 -10.52 3.79
CA LEU A 109 7.28 -10.05 3.35
C LEU A 109 8.32 -10.18 4.46
N ALA A 110 7.99 -9.83 5.70
CA ALA A 110 8.90 -9.88 6.85
C ALA A 110 9.39 -11.29 7.21
N GLN A 111 8.78 -12.33 6.67
CA GLN A 111 9.30 -13.70 6.80
C GLN A 111 10.55 -13.95 5.94
N HIS A 112 10.76 -13.14 4.90
CA HIS A 112 11.87 -13.27 3.95
C HIS A 112 12.87 -12.11 4.06
N TYR A 113 12.39 -10.91 4.42
CA TYR A 113 13.19 -9.70 4.56
C TYR A 113 13.31 -9.32 6.04
N LYS A 114 14.51 -9.43 6.62
CA LYS A 114 14.77 -9.08 8.03
C LYS A 114 14.77 -7.58 8.29
N ASN A 115 15.11 -6.81 7.26
CA ASN A 115 15.14 -5.36 7.27
C ASN A 115 14.40 -4.84 6.05
N LEU A 116 13.07 -4.87 6.09
CA LEU A 116 12.24 -4.37 5.01
C LEU A 116 12.23 -2.84 5.00
N GLY A 117 12.58 -2.23 3.86
CA GLY A 117 12.33 -0.82 3.58
C GLY A 117 10.90 -0.64 3.10
N VAL A 118 10.24 0.46 3.49
CA VAL A 118 8.85 0.73 3.09
C VAL A 118 8.71 2.15 2.59
N ILE A 119 8.17 2.30 1.39
CA ILE A 119 7.63 3.56 0.88
C ILE A 119 6.12 3.51 1.06
N TRP A 120 5.59 4.37 1.93
CA TRP A 120 4.17 4.56 2.17
C TRP A 120 3.71 5.81 1.43
N PHE A 121 3.13 5.62 0.27
CA PHE A 121 2.70 6.70 -0.61
C PHE A 121 1.20 6.94 -0.38
N ASP A 122 0.85 8.00 0.38
CA ASP A 122 -0.47 8.14 0.97
C ASP A 122 -0.74 9.59 1.43
N ALA A 123 -2.00 10.03 1.40
CA ALA A 123 -2.43 11.28 2.03
C ALA A 123 -2.35 11.24 3.56
N HIS A 124 -2.44 10.04 4.15
CA HIS A 124 -2.50 9.73 5.57
C HIS A 124 -1.20 9.06 6.04
N ALA A 125 -1.12 8.71 7.32
CA ALA A 125 0.03 7.96 7.82
C ALA A 125 -0.33 6.54 8.30
N ASP A 126 -1.61 6.29 8.55
CA ASP A 126 -2.15 5.01 9.05
C ASP A 126 -1.43 4.49 10.30
N LEU A 127 -1.08 5.44 11.18
CA LEU A 127 -0.33 5.22 12.42
C LEU A 127 -1.20 5.25 13.68
N ASN A 128 -2.52 5.34 13.52
CA ASN A 128 -3.44 5.27 14.64
C ASN A 128 -3.37 3.90 15.34
N THR A 129 -3.90 3.84 16.55
CA THR A 129 -4.10 2.64 17.34
C THR A 129 -5.56 2.56 17.78
N GLU A 130 -5.97 1.47 18.44
CA GLU A 130 -7.30 1.37 19.01
C GLU A 130 -7.62 2.49 20.03
N ASP A 131 -6.59 3.09 20.64
CA ASP A 131 -6.75 4.17 21.62
C ASP A 131 -6.82 5.55 20.96
N SER A 132 -6.16 5.75 19.84
CA SER A 132 -6.08 7.06 19.16
C SER A 132 -7.04 7.21 18.00
N SER A 133 -7.55 6.11 17.43
CA SER A 133 -8.45 6.16 16.29
C SER A 133 -9.82 6.73 16.66
N PRO A 134 -10.28 7.80 15.99
CA PRO A 134 -11.61 8.35 16.25
C PRO A 134 -12.73 7.51 15.65
N SER A 135 -12.45 6.67 14.66
CA SER A 135 -13.44 5.89 13.91
C SER A 135 -13.48 4.41 14.27
N GLY A 136 -12.38 3.84 14.78
CA GLY A 136 -12.20 2.41 14.97
C GLY A 136 -12.04 1.62 13.67
N ASN A 137 -11.82 2.31 12.54
CA ASN A 137 -11.54 1.69 11.25
C ASN A 137 -10.05 1.31 11.17
N ILE A 138 -9.77 0.04 10.88
CA ILE A 138 -8.40 -0.50 10.97
C ILE A 138 -7.52 -0.08 9.79
N HIS A 139 -8.09 0.33 8.65
CA HIS A 139 -7.29 0.83 7.54
C HIS A 139 -6.38 2.01 7.97
N GLY A 140 -6.85 2.91 8.85
CA GLY A 140 -6.05 4.01 9.41
C GLY A 140 -5.05 3.61 10.51
N MET A 141 -4.80 2.31 10.69
CA MET A 141 -3.88 1.77 11.69
C MET A 141 -2.80 0.88 11.08
N SER A 142 -2.88 0.63 9.78
CA SER A 142 -2.14 -0.44 9.11
C SER A 142 -0.64 -0.34 9.29
N LEU A 143 -0.07 0.84 9.08
CA LEU A 143 1.36 1.07 9.29
C LEU A 143 1.73 1.00 10.79
N GLY A 144 0.85 1.48 11.67
CA GLY A 144 1.03 1.38 13.12
C GLY A 144 1.16 -0.08 13.58
N VAL A 145 0.29 -0.95 13.06
CA VAL A 145 0.34 -2.40 13.35
C VAL A 145 1.67 -3.01 12.88
N GLY A 146 2.16 -2.63 11.70
CA GLY A 146 3.47 -3.09 11.20
C GLY A 146 4.63 -2.72 12.10
N LEU A 147 4.52 -1.59 12.79
CA LEU A 147 5.48 -1.10 13.78
C LEU A 147 5.27 -1.66 15.18
N GLY A 148 4.39 -2.65 15.35
CA GLY A 148 4.10 -3.28 16.62
C GLY A 148 3.18 -2.45 17.52
N ARG A 149 2.42 -1.51 16.97
CA ARG A 149 1.47 -0.66 17.71
C ARG A 149 0.04 -1.13 17.45
N GLY A 150 -0.68 -1.46 18.50
CA GLY A 150 -2.05 -1.95 18.43
C GLY A 150 -2.22 -3.33 19.05
N PRO A 151 -3.36 -3.99 18.84
CA PRO A 151 -3.68 -5.27 19.45
C PRO A 151 -2.70 -6.39 19.04
N ASP A 152 -2.30 -7.21 20.00
CA ASP A 152 -1.35 -8.32 19.78
C ASP A 152 -1.77 -9.26 18.64
N LEU A 153 -3.07 -9.53 18.50
CA LEU A 153 -3.58 -10.40 17.43
C LEU A 153 -3.35 -9.85 16.02
N LEU A 154 -3.20 -8.52 15.88
CA LEU A 154 -2.83 -7.89 14.59
C LEU A 154 -1.32 -7.75 14.45
N THR A 155 -0.62 -7.31 15.51
CA THR A 155 0.82 -7.03 15.45
C THR A 155 1.67 -8.29 15.36
N GLN A 156 1.13 -9.47 15.71
CA GLN A 156 1.83 -10.75 15.72
C GLN A 156 1.38 -11.70 14.59
N ILE A 157 0.70 -11.20 13.56
CA ILE A 157 0.40 -12.02 12.39
C ILE A 157 1.72 -12.53 11.80
N LYS A 158 1.85 -13.89 11.74
CA LYS A 158 3.03 -14.61 11.24
C LYS A 158 4.35 -14.37 11.99
N GLY A 159 4.31 -13.98 13.25
CA GLY A 159 5.51 -13.92 14.08
C GLY A 159 5.40 -13.01 15.29
N ALA A 160 6.35 -13.13 16.22
CA ALA A 160 6.46 -12.25 17.37
C ALA A 160 7.31 -11.01 17.01
N GLY A 161 6.84 -9.85 17.43
CA GLY A 161 7.53 -8.57 17.28
C GLY A 161 7.10 -7.77 16.04
N PRO A 162 7.58 -6.51 15.95
CA PRO A 162 7.23 -5.64 14.84
C PRO A 162 7.80 -6.17 13.53
N ASN A 163 6.99 -6.11 12.47
CA ASN A 163 7.40 -6.49 11.12
C ASN A 163 8.26 -5.41 10.44
N LEU A 164 8.12 -4.15 10.88
CA LEU A 164 8.74 -2.98 10.30
C LEU A 164 9.57 -2.21 11.34
N LYS A 165 10.53 -1.41 10.86
CA LYS A 165 11.37 -0.52 11.68
C LYS A 165 11.16 0.92 11.23
N PRO A 166 10.97 1.88 12.18
CA PRO A 166 10.72 3.28 11.86
C PRO A 166 11.76 3.91 10.93
N GLU A 167 13.04 3.61 11.14
CA GLU A 167 14.15 4.14 10.35
C GLU A 167 14.21 3.68 8.89
N ASN A 168 13.45 2.62 8.55
CA ASN A 168 13.36 2.06 7.21
C ASN A 168 12.10 2.52 6.45
N ILE A 169 11.29 3.41 7.05
CA ILE A 169 10.02 3.86 6.50
C ILE A 169 10.09 5.29 6.03
N VAL A 170 9.51 5.55 4.87
CA VAL A 170 9.31 6.88 4.34
C VAL A 170 7.84 7.07 3.96
N LEU A 171 7.21 8.11 4.51
CA LEU A 171 5.88 8.58 4.12
C LEU A 171 6.00 9.63 3.03
N ILE A 172 5.21 9.54 1.96
CA ILE A 172 5.21 10.49 0.82
C ILE A 172 3.79 10.91 0.47
N GLY A 173 3.57 12.21 0.29
CA GLY A 173 2.27 12.76 -0.10
C GLY A 173 1.37 13.12 1.08
N THR A 174 1.85 12.90 2.30
CA THR A 174 1.09 13.07 3.53
C THR A 174 0.63 14.53 3.70
N ARG A 175 -0.67 14.70 3.96
CA ARG A 175 -1.28 16.03 4.14
C ARG A 175 -2.41 16.07 5.16
N GLN A 176 -2.86 14.90 5.65
CA GLN A 176 -3.81 14.80 6.77
C GLN A 176 -3.31 13.82 7.81
N LEU A 177 -3.15 14.30 9.02
CA LEU A 177 -2.65 13.54 10.17
C LEU A 177 -3.44 13.89 11.42
N ASP A 178 -3.79 12.88 12.21
CA ASP A 178 -4.31 13.04 13.54
C ASP A 178 -3.21 13.51 14.54
N ALA A 179 -3.61 14.03 15.69
CA ALA A 179 -2.66 14.57 16.68
C ALA A 179 -1.67 13.49 17.17
N GLY A 180 -2.15 12.28 17.43
CA GLY A 180 -1.32 11.14 17.87
C GLY A 180 -0.34 10.68 16.81
N GLU A 181 -0.71 10.73 15.54
CA GLU A 181 0.16 10.40 14.41
C GLU A 181 1.30 11.42 14.26
N LYS A 182 0.98 12.72 14.36
CA LYS A 182 1.97 13.81 14.32
C LYS A 182 3.01 13.68 15.43
N GLU A 183 2.57 13.34 16.64
CA GLU A 183 3.47 13.13 17.79
C GLU A 183 4.37 11.92 17.55
N TYR A 184 3.79 10.81 17.09
CA TYR A 184 4.54 9.59 16.83
C TYR A 184 5.57 9.77 15.71
N ILE A 185 5.22 10.39 14.59
CA ILE A 185 6.17 10.68 13.50
C ILE A 185 7.36 11.51 14.00
N ARG A 186 7.12 12.54 14.85
CA ARG A 186 8.19 13.37 15.40
C ARG A 186 9.12 12.63 16.34
N SER A 187 8.63 11.64 17.08
CA SER A 187 9.39 10.89 18.09
C SER A 187 10.03 9.61 17.59
N SER A 188 9.47 8.98 16.54
CA SER A 188 9.87 7.66 16.06
C SER A 188 11.08 7.66 15.12
N GLY A 189 11.38 8.78 14.48
CA GLY A 189 12.40 8.85 13.43
C GLY A 189 11.91 8.47 12.03
N ILE A 190 10.62 8.18 11.85
CA ILE A 190 10.02 7.99 10.52
C ILE A 190 10.20 9.26 9.70
N LYS A 191 10.72 9.11 8.50
CA LYS A 191 10.81 10.22 7.56
C LYS A 191 9.46 10.44 6.89
N CYS A 192 8.95 11.66 6.98
CA CYS A 192 7.70 12.07 6.35
C CYS A 192 7.97 13.23 5.38
N PHE A 193 7.64 13.03 4.11
CA PHE A 193 7.58 14.06 3.08
C PHE A 193 6.12 14.45 2.87
N THR A 194 5.73 15.57 3.46
CA THR A 194 4.41 16.17 3.27
C THR A 194 4.30 16.78 1.87
N MET A 195 3.07 17.11 1.46
CA MET A 195 2.90 17.87 0.20
C MET A 195 3.68 19.17 0.20
N HIS A 196 3.82 19.87 1.36
CA HIS A 196 4.68 21.05 1.47
C HIS A 196 6.15 20.76 1.16
N ASP A 197 6.66 19.57 1.55
CA ASP A 197 8.04 19.19 1.22
C ASP A 197 8.20 18.88 -0.27
N ILE A 198 7.19 18.28 -0.89
CA ILE A 198 7.16 18.02 -2.34
C ILE A 198 7.15 19.33 -3.10
N ASP A 199 6.31 20.31 -2.73
CA ASP A 199 6.25 21.64 -3.33
C ASP A 199 7.61 22.37 -3.25
N ARG A 200 8.31 22.26 -2.12
CA ARG A 200 9.59 22.96 -1.90
C ARG A 200 10.78 22.31 -2.59
N LYS A 201 10.84 20.98 -2.58
CA LYS A 201 12.02 20.21 -3.06
C LYS A 201 11.86 19.72 -4.49
N GLY A 202 10.61 19.53 -4.93
CA GLY A 202 10.26 18.77 -6.13
C GLY A 202 10.31 17.25 -5.89
N MET A 203 9.49 16.52 -6.62
CA MET A 203 9.36 15.07 -6.49
C MET A 203 10.69 14.32 -6.69
N SER A 204 11.56 14.80 -7.60
CA SER A 204 12.87 14.19 -7.84
C SER A 204 13.72 14.09 -6.57
N ASN A 205 13.92 15.22 -5.89
CA ASN A 205 14.76 15.24 -4.67
C ASN A 205 14.12 14.48 -3.51
N VAL A 206 12.78 14.49 -3.44
CA VAL A 206 12.03 13.67 -2.46
C VAL A 206 12.29 12.19 -2.70
N MET A 207 12.22 11.73 -3.95
CA MET A 207 12.45 10.33 -4.30
C MET A 207 13.91 9.91 -4.09
N ASP A 208 14.88 10.75 -4.42
CA ASP A 208 16.30 10.49 -4.18
C ASP A 208 16.58 10.28 -2.68
N GLU A 209 16.02 11.17 -1.83
CA GLU A 209 16.16 11.08 -0.37
C GLU A 209 15.41 9.84 0.16
N ALA A 210 14.19 9.58 -0.31
CA ALA A 210 13.37 8.44 0.09
C ALA A 210 14.07 7.11 -0.25
N MET A 211 14.52 6.95 -1.49
CA MET A 211 15.24 5.75 -1.93
C MET A 211 16.54 5.53 -1.14
N SER A 212 17.29 6.60 -0.84
CA SER A 212 18.48 6.52 0.00
C SER A 212 18.18 5.98 1.40
N ILE A 213 17.02 6.32 1.97
CA ILE A 213 16.61 5.86 3.31
C ILE A 213 16.18 4.40 3.24
N VAL A 214 15.20 4.07 2.39
CA VAL A 214 14.59 2.73 2.36
C VAL A 214 15.52 1.63 1.84
N THR A 215 16.63 1.99 1.20
CA THR A 215 17.64 1.01 0.71
C THR A 215 18.86 0.88 1.63
N ARG A 216 18.94 1.68 2.69
CA ARG A 216 20.10 1.69 3.58
C ARG A 216 20.06 0.53 4.57
N GLY A 217 20.80 -0.52 4.29
CA GLY A 217 20.89 -1.70 5.16
C GLY A 217 19.63 -2.55 5.18
N THR A 218 18.77 -2.37 4.19
CA THR A 218 17.58 -3.20 3.94
C THR A 218 17.87 -4.31 2.95
N ASP A 219 17.12 -5.38 3.03
CA ASP A 219 17.25 -6.57 2.16
C ASP A 219 16.07 -6.73 1.18
N GLY A 220 15.10 -5.81 1.23
CA GLY A 220 14.00 -5.65 0.30
C GLY A 220 13.34 -4.28 0.48
N VAL A 221 12.63 -3.78 -0.54
CA VAL A 221 11.85 -2.53 -0.48
C VAL A 221 10.44 -2.78 -0.98
N HIS A 222 9.47 -2.49 -0.13
CA HIS A 222 8.05 -2.56 -0.43
C HIS A 222 7.48 -1.18 -0.73
N LEU A 223 6.68 -1.09 -1.81
CA LEU A 223 5.84 0.07 -2.08
C LEU A 223 4.40 -0.23 -1.64
N SER A 224 3.89 0.51 -0.67
CA SER A 224 2.46 0.57 -0.35
C SER A 224 1.90 1.87 -0.93
N PHE A 225 1.04 1.76 -1.94
CA PHE A 225 0.51 2.89 -2.70
C PHE A 225 -0.99 3.01 -2.47
N ASP A 226 -1.38 3.98 -1.64
CA ASP A 226 -2.77 4.40 -1.53
C ASP A 226 -3.10 5.36 -2.66
N ILE A 227 -4.19 5.07 -3.39
CA ILE A 227 -4.59 5.90 -4.51
C ILE A 227 -5.08 7.29 -4.06
N ASP A 228 -5.43 7.47 -2.78
CA ASP A 228 -5.83 8.75 -2.22
C ASP A 228 -4.65 9.71 -1.98
N SER A 229 -3.40 9.22 -2.13
CA SER A 229 -2.21 10.07 -2.20
C SER A 229 -2.32 11.12 -3.31
N LEU A 230 -3.01 10.79 -4.41
CA LEU A 230 -3.25 11.71 -5.51
C LEU A 230 -4.32 12.74 -5.14
N ASP A 231 -4.29 13.85 -5.87
CA ASP A 231 -5.36 14.84 -5.77
C ASP A 231 -6.71 14.23 -6.21
N PRO A 232 -7.82 14.53 -5.53
CA PRO A 232 -9.15 14.03 -5.89
C PRO A 232 -9.61 14.40 -7.31
N LEU A 233 -9.01 15.40 -7.94
CA LEU A 233 -9.25 15.71 -9.35
C LEU A 233 -8.64 14.66 -10.28
N GLU A 234 -7.55 14.03 -9.87
CA GLU A 234 -6.91 12.94 -10.61
C GLU A 234 -7.54 11.59 -10.26
N ALA A 235 -7.68 11.28 -8.97
CA ALA A 235 -8.21 10.03 -8.45
C ALA A 235 -9.50 10.23 -7.64
N PRO A 236 -10.65 10.49 -8.30
CA PRO A 236 -11.91 10.70 -7.60
C PRO A 236 -12.49 9.42 -6.96
N GLY A 237 -12.06 8.24 -7.37
CA GLY A 237 -12.58 6.94 -6.95
C GLY A 237 -11.86 6.38 -5.73
N THR A 238 -11.88 7.10 -4.60
CA THR A 238 -11.35 6.64 -3.30
C THR A 238 -12.21 7.11 -2.13
N GLY A 239 -12.05 6.48 -0.97
CA GLY A 239 -12.89 6.69 0.21
C GLY A 239 -12.61 7.97 0.98
N THR A 240 -11.34 8.29 1.20
CA THR A 240 -10.85 9.33 2.13
C THR A 240 -10.13 10.47 1.40
N LYS A 241 -10.86 11.15 0.52
CA LYS A 241 -10.33 12.19 -0.36
C LYS A 241 -9.84 13.42 0.39
N ILE A 242 -8.60 13.84 0.18
CA ILE A 242 -8.03 15.08 0.71
C ILE A 242 -7.51 15.93 -0.46
N PRO A 243 -7.99 17.16 -0.63
CA PRO A 243 -7.50 18.08 -1.68
C PRO A 243 -6.02 18.44 -1.51
N GLY A 244 -5.37 18.86 -2.60
CA GLY A 244 -3.97 19.28 -2.63
C GLY A 244 -3.01 18.11 -2.61
N GLY A 245 -3.38 17.01 -3.28
CA GLY A 245 -2.57 15.80 -3.39
C GLY A 245 -1.56 15.83 -4.52
N VAL A 246 -0.89 14.70 -4.67
CA VAL A 246 0.10 14.47 -5.73
C VAL A 246 -0.59 14.52 -7.10
N SER A 247 -0.01 15.22 -8.04
CA SER A 247 -0.51 15.30 -9.41
C SER A 247 -0.25 14.00 -10.19
N TYR A 248 -1.00 13.83 -11.29
CA TYR A 248 -0.79 12.72 -12.23
C TYR A 248 0.70 12.56 -12.59
N ARG A 249 1.35 13.65 -13.01
CA ARG A 249 2.75 13.56 -13.48
C ARG A 249 3.75 13.28 -12.34
N GLU A 250 3.55 13.84 -11.17
CA GLU A 250 4.42 13.56 -10.01
C GLU A 250 4.33 12.09 -9.57
N ALA A 251 3.13 11.50 -9.56
CA ALA A 251 2.95 10.10 -9.23
C ALA A 251 3.65 9.18 -10.24
N HIS A 252 3.45 9.40 -11.54
CA HIS A 252 4.14 8.65 -12.59
C HIS A 252 5.67 8.79 -12.46
N PHE A 253 6.16 10.01 -12.26
CA PHE A 253 7.59 10.27 -12.15
C PHE A 253 8.21 9.57 -10.93
N ALA A 254 7.52 9.57 -9.79
CA ALA A 254 7.98 8.84 -8.60
C ALA A 254 8.11 7.33 -8.90
N LEU A 255 7.11 6.73 -9.55
CA LEU A 255 7.13 5.30 -9.90
C LEU A 255 8.17 4.97 -10.98
N GLU A 256 8.39 5.87 -11.94
CA GLU A 256 9.45 5.75 -12.93
C GLU A 256 10.85 5.71 -12.25
N LEU A 257 11.09 6.59 -11.26
CA LEU A 257 12.34 6.58 -10.48
C LEU A 257 12.50 5.32 -9.62
N MET A 258 11.41 4.83 -9.03
CA MET A 258 11.43 3.55 -8.32
C MET A 258 11.81 2.39 -9.26
N TYR A 259 11.23 2.33 -10.45
CA TYR A 259 11.62 1.34 -11.48
C TYR A 259 13.09 1.46 -11.87
N GLU A 260 13.59 2.68 -12.09
CA GLU A 260 15.01 2.92 -12.43
C GLU A 260 15.97 2.44 -11.34
N SER A 261 15.58 2.58 -10.09
CA SER A 261 16.39 2.17 -8.95
C SER A 261 16.69 0.67 -8.92
N ARG A 262 15.80 -0.16 -9.50
CA ARG A 262 15.83 -1.63 -9.43
C ARG A 262 15.86 -2.19 -8.01
N LYS A 263 15.29 -1.45 -7.05
CA LYS A 263 15.32 -1.81 -5.62
C LYS A 263 13.97 -2.26 -5.07
N ILE A 264 12.87 -1.96 -5.76
CA ILE A 264 11.54 -2.36 -5.33
C ILE A 264 11.39 -3.87 -5.52
N THR A 265 11.06 -4.58 -4.45
CA THR A 265 10.90 -6.04 -4.43
C THR A 265 9.47 -6.52 -4.34
N SER A 266 8.54 -5.62 -4.02
CA SER A 266 7.10 -5.88 -3.93
C SER A 266 6.31 -4.59 -3.97
N ALA A 267 5.04 -4.65 -4.36
CA ALA A 267 4.16 -3.50 -4.33
C ALA A 267 2.72 -3.90 -4.03
N GLU A 268 1.97 -2.96 -3.44
CA GLU A 268 0.52 -3.02 -3.36
C GLU A 268 -0.11 -1.70 -3.78
N PHE A 269 -1.31 -1.78 -4.37
CA PHE A 269 -2.14 -0.64 -4.72
C PHE A 269 -3.50 -0.81 -4.06
N VAL A 270 -3.93 0.18 -3.27
CA VAL A 270 -5.08 0.08 -2.38
C VAL A 270 -6.03 1.26 -2.51
N GLU A 271 -7.20 1.15 -1.89
CA GLU A 271 -8.26 2.17 -1.74
C GLU A 271 -8.92 2.61 -3.06
N VAL A 272 -8.74 1.88 -4.16
CA VAL A 272 -9.52 2.12 -5.39
C VAL A 272 -10.96 1.73 -5.14
N ASN A 273 -11.87 2.71 -5.16
CA ASN A 273 -13.29 2.53 -4.92
C ASN A 273 -14.11 2.92 -6.16
N PRO A 274 -14.49 1.96 -7.02
CA PRO A 274 -15.21 2.24 -8.24
C PRO A 274 -16.64 2.78 -8.02
N SER A 275 -17.22 2.57 -6.83
CA SER A 275 -18.55 3.13 -6.51
C SER A 275 -18.52 4.66 -6.30
N LEU A 276 -17.35 5.22 -6.04
CA LEU A 276 -17.12 6.65 -5.87
C LEU A 276 -16.43 7.29 -7.09
N ASP A 277 -16.12 6.48 -8.11
CA ASP A 277 -15.37 6.90 -9.28
C ASP A 277 -16.27 7.43 -10.40
N ALA A 278 -15.74 8.31 -11.22
CA ALA A 278 -16.39 8.84 -12.40
C ALA A 278 -15.87 8.13 -13.66
N GLY A 279 -16.65 7.20 -14.19
CA GLY A 279 -16.32 6.48 -15.42
C GLY A 279 -15.02 5.66 -15.32
N ASN A 280 -14.73 5.07 -14.18
CA ASN A 280 -13.51 4.30 -13.91
C ASN A 280 -12.20 5.08 -14.16
N LYS A 281 -12.19 6.39 -13.94
CA LYS A 281 -11.01 7.23 -14.11
C LYS A 281 -9.88 6.76 -13.21
N THR A 282 -10.18 6.53 -11.93
CA THR A 282 -9.21 6.10 -10.92
C THR A 282 -8.66 4.70 -11.21
N ALA A 283 -9.51 3.75 -11.59
CA ALA A 283 -9.05 2.42 -11.95
C ALA A 283 -8.13 2.42 -13.17
N ARG A 284 -8.42 3.24 -14.21
CA ARG A 284 -7.52 3.40 -15.37
C ARG A 284 -6.19 4.03 -14.97
N LEU A 285 -6.23 5.09 -14.17
CA LEU A 285 -5.03 5.73 -13.64
C LEU A 285 -4.17 4.73 -12.85
N THR A 286 -4.78 3.89 -12.03
CA THR A 286 -4.05 2.85 -11.28
C THR A 286 -3.33 1.88 -12.23
N VAL A 287 -3.95 1.48 -13.34
CA VAL A 287 -3.29 0.63 -14.36
C VAL A 287 -2.06 1.33 -14.95
N GLU A 288 -2.17 2.61 -15.27
CA GLU A 288 -1.07 3.40 -15.82
C GLU A 288 0.07 3.57 -14.80
N LEU A 289 -0.24 3.79 -13.52
CA LEU A 289 0.72 3.88 -12.44
C LEU A 289 1.46 2.54 -12.22
N ILE A 290 0.73 1.43 -12.19
CA ILE A 290 1.35 0.09 -12.13
C ILE A 290 2.30 -0.12 -13.30
N ALA A 291 1.90 0.28 -14.50
CA ALA A 291 2.74 0.17 -15.69
C ALA A 291 4.02 1.00 -15.57
N SER A 292 3.97 2.22 -15.01
CA SER A 292 5.16 3.04 -14.75
C SER A 292 6.12 2.39 -13.74
N LEU A 293 5.56 1.81 -12.64
CA LEU A 293 6.36 1.06 -11.67
C LEU A 293 7.06 -0.15 -12.31
N LEU A 294 6.43 -0.76 -13.31
CA LEU A 294 6.93 -1.95 -13.98
C LEU A 294 7.70 -1.64 -15.28
N GLY A 295 7.96 -0.37 -15.57
CA GLY A 295 8.92 0.03 -16.60
C GLY A 295 8.35 0.59 -17.88
N GLN A 296 7.07 0.98 -17.90
CA GLN A 296 6.53 1.73 -19.04
C GLN A 296 7.29 3.04 -19.23
N ARG A 297 7.68 3.33 -20.47
CA ARG A 297 8.39 4.53 -20.89
C ARG A 297 7.79 5.07 -22.19
N ILE A 298 8.06 6.36 -22.44
CA ILE A 298 7.73 6.98 -23.73
C ILE A 298 8.79 6.61 -24.79
N LEU A 299 10.07 6.54 -24.35
CA LEU A 299 11.22 6.19 -25.20
C LEU A 299 12.10 5.16 -24.49
#